data_f7121d1d08f5685999e0f621176a4fa3
#
_entry.id   f7121d1d08f5685999e0f621176a4fa3
#
_cell.length_a   1.000
_cell.length_b   1.000
_cell.length_c   1.000
_cell.angle_alpha   90.00
_cell.angle_beta   90.00
_cell.angle_gamma   90.00
#
_symmetry.space_group_name_H-M   'P 1'
#
loop_
_entity.id
_entity.type
_entity.pdbx_description
1 polymer ?
#
loop_
_entity_poly.entity_id
_entity_poly.type
_entity_poly.pdbx_seq_one_letter_code
_entity_poly.pdbx_strand_id
1 'polypeptide(L)'
;MSIGAFSISLTVKDIKASKAFYEKLGFTVFGGEIGQNWLIMKNDDCIIGLFQGMFDKNMLTFNPGWNSSAEEVNPFKDVRVLQEELREKGIEIFEAVTSLLSSWALWCRL
;
A
#
# COMPACT_ATOMS: atom_id res chain seq x y z
N MET A 1 4.22 9.43 16.78
CA MET A 1 3.22 8.59 16.08
C MET A 1 3.94 7.59 15.19
N SER A 2 3.70 6.30 15.40
CA SER A 2 4.24 5.29 14.49
C SER A 2 3.21 4.98 13.40
N ILE A 3 3.62 5.08 12.16
CA ILE A 3 2.73 4.92 11.01
C ILE A 3 2.94 3.56 10.31
N GLY A 4 3.93 2.79 10.75
CA GLY A 4 4.19 1.45 10.25
C GLY A 4 4.93 1.41 8.92
N ALA A 5 4.78 0.30 8.23
CA ALA A 5 5.44 0.10 6.94
C ALA A 5 4.91 1.08 5.90
N PHE A 6 5.83 1.62 5.11
CA PHE A 6 5.49 2.53 4.02
C PHE A 6 5.60 1.83 2.68
N SER A 7 4.66 2.11 1.81
CA SER A 7 4.76 1.72 0.41
C SER A 7 4.12 2.80 -0.45
N ILE A 8 4.49 2.83 -1.71
CA ILE A 8 3.81 3.67 -2.68
C ILE A 8 2.87 2.77 -3.49
N SER A 9 1.62 3.23 -3.64
CA SER A 9 0.62 2.51 -4.42
C SER A 9 0.55 3.17 -5.79
N LEU A 10 1.02 2.46 -6.79
CA LEU A 10 1.10 2.96 -8.16
C LEU A 10 -0.11 2.53 -8.96
N THR A 11 -0.75 3.49 -9.61
CA THR A 11 -1.76 3.16 -10.61
C THR A 11 -1.05 2.87 -11.93
N VAL A 12 -1.31 1.72 -12.52
CA VAL A 12 -0.63 1.27 -13.73
C VAL A 12 -1.62 0.95 -14.84
N LYS A 13 -1.18 1.07 -16.08
CA LYS A 13 -2.03 0.78 -17.26
C LYS A 13 -2.02 -0.69 -17.61
N ASP A 14 -0.90 -1.37 -17.41
CA ASP A 14 -0.73 -2.78 -17.71
C ASP A 14 0.07 -3.42 -16.58
N ILE A 15 -0.63 -4.08 -15.67
CA ILE A 15 -0.01 -4.62 -14.46
C ILE A 15 1.01 -5.72 -14.78
N LYS A 16 0.80 -6.48 -15.86
CA LYS A 16 1.75 -7.53 -16.26
C LYS A 16 3.06 -6.94 -16.74
N ALA A 17 3.00 -5.86 -17.52
CA ALA A 17 4.19 -5.16 -17.98
C ALA A 17 4.92 -4.50 -16.80
N SER A 18 4.18 -3.92 -15.88
CA SER A 18 4.75 -3.31 -14.67
C SER A 18 5.41 -4.35 -13.78
N LYS A 19 4.79 -5.51 -13.59
CA LYS A 19 5.38 -6.62 -12.86
C LYS A 19 6.73 -7.03 -13.46
N ALA A 20 6.78 -7.22 -14.77
CA ALA A 20 8.01 -7.60 -15.46
C ALA A 20 9.10 -6.54 -15.29
N PHE A 21 8.74 -5.26 -15.36
CA PHE A 21 9.67 -4.16 -15.16
C PHE A 21 10.30 -4.22 -13.77
N TYR A 22 9.46 -4.34 -12.73
CA TYR A 22 9.96 -4.35 -11.35
C TYR A 22 10.72 -5.63 -11.01
N GLU A 23 10.37 -6.77 -11.62
CA GLU A 23 11.17 -8.00 -11.48
C GLU A 23 12.60 -7.80 -11.97
N LYS A 24 12.79 -7.02 -13.04
CA LYS A 24 14.13 -6.69 -13.54
C LYS A 24 14.93 -5.87 -12.55
N LEU A 25 14.26 -5.10 -11.68
CA LEU A 25 14.92 -4.33 -10.64
C LEU A 25 15.19 -5.13 -9.37
N GLY A 26 14.80 -6.40 -9.36
CA GLY A 26 15.02 -7.28 -8.22
C GLY A 26 13.83 -7.43 -7.28
N PHE A 27 12.67 -6.89 -7.64
CA PHE A 27 11.46 -7.07 -6.86
C PHE A 27 10.87 -8.46 -7.09
N THR A 28 10.24 -8.99 -6.05
CA THR A 28 9.48 -10.25 -6.15
C THR A 28 8.05 -10.00 -5.69
N VAL A 29 7.13 -10.82 -6.16
CA VAL A 29 5.73 -10.74 -5.73
C VAL A 29 5.65 -11.16 -4.28
N PHE A 30 5.12 -10.26 -3.45
CA PHE A 30 4.94 -10.49 -2.02
C PHE A 30 3.49 -10.81 -1.68
N GLY A 31 2.55 -10.21 -2.37
CA GLY A 31 1.13 -10.42 -2.12
C GLY A 31 0.29 -9.94 -3.30
N GLY A 32 -1.01 -10.06 -3.13
CA GLY A 32 -1.96 -9.63 -4.14
C GLY A 32 -2.36 -10.75 -5.09
N GLU A 33 -3.16 -10.38 -6.05
CA GLU A 33 -3.70 -11.31 -7.05
C GLU A 33 -3.76 -10.59 -8.39
N ILE A 34 -2.89 -11.00 -9.32
CA ILE A 34 -2.79 -10.31 -10.62
C ILE A 34 -4.09 -10.45 -11.43
N GLY A 35 -4.81 -11.56 -11.23
CA GLY A 35 -6.13 -11.74 -11.87
C GLY A 35 -7.18 -10.77 -11.36
N GLN A 36 -6.95 -10.12 -10.23
CA GLN A 36 -7.80 -9.08 -9.67
C GLN A 36 -7.20 -7.69 -9.85
N ASN A 37 -6.15 -7.58 -10.68
CA ASN A 37 -5.52 -6.33 -11.07
C ASN A 37 -4.78 -5.59 -9.97
N TRP A 38 -4.21 -6.33 -9.00
CA TRP A 38 -3.36 -5.73 -7.99
C TRP A 38 -2.25 -6.69 -7.55
N LEU A 39 -1.09 -6.12 -7.21
CA LEU A 39 0.07 -6.86 -6.69
C LEU A 39 0.80 -6.02 -5.68
N ILE A 40 1.35 -6.67 -4.67
CA ILE A 40 2.34 -6.06 -3.78
C ILE A 40 3.68 -6.71 -4.10
N MET A 41 4.68 -5.89 -4.35
CA MET A 41 6.03 -6.35 -4.69
C MET A 41 7.03 -5.82 -3.67
N LYS A 42 8.08 -6.58 -3.43
CA LYS A 42 9.05 -6.29 -2.39
C LYS A 42 10.47 -6.54 -2.89
N ASN A 43 11.38 -5.63 -2.52
CA ASN A 43 12.82 -5.79 -2.66
C ASN A 43 13.45 -5.30 -1.35
N ASP A 44 13.96 -6.22 -0.51
CA ASP A 44 14.43 -5.94 0.84
C ASP A 44 13.35 -5.16 1.63
N ASP A 45 13.64 -3.95 2.05
CA ASP A 45 12.70 -3.10 2.80
C ASP A 45 11.86 -2.19 1.90
N CYS A 46 12.01 -2.33 0.60
CA CYS A 46 11.31 -1.50 -0.39
C CYS A 46 10.04 -2.23 -0.84
N ILE A 47 8.89 -1.61 -0.57
CA ILE A 47 7.59 -2.21 -0.89
C ILE A 47 6.85 -1.29 -1.84
N ILE A 48 6.31 -1.85 -2.93
CA ILE A 48 5.46 -1.11 -3.86
C ILE A 48 4.16 -1.88 -4.08
N GLY A 49 3.10 -1.15 -4.35
CA GLY A 49 1.84 -1.74 -4.77
C GLY A 49 1.55 -1.37 -6.21
N LEU A 50 1.08 -2.32 -7.01
CA LEU A 50 0.67 -2.11 -8.39
C LEU A 50 -0.83 -2.32 -8.48
N PHE A 51 -1.54 -1.34 -9.00
CA PHE A 51 -3.01 -1.40 -9.08
C PHE A 51 -3.47 -0.93 -10.45
N GLN A 52 -4.28 -1.74 -11.11
CA GLN A 52 -4.80 -1.41 -12.43
C GLN A 52 -6.29 -1.15 -12.34
N GLY A 53 -6.70 0.08 -12.68
CA GLY A 53 -8.10 0.44 -12.76
C GLY A 53 -8.83 0.62 -11.43
N MET A 54 -8.12 0.72 -10.32
CA MET A 54 -8.73 0.86 -8.98
C MET A 54 -8.82 2.31 -8.53
N PHE A 55 -7.89 3.15 -8.96
CA PHE A 55 -7.89 4.57 -8.64
C PHE A 55 -7.11 5.34 -9.72
N ASP A 56 -7.28 6.66 -9.75
CA ASP A 56 -6.80 7.49 -10.85
C ASP A 56 -5.40 8.10 -10.65
N LYS A 57 -4.90 8.10 -9.42
CA LYS A 57 -3.60 8.71 -9.07
C LYS A 57 -2.83 7.83 -8.10
N ASN A 58 -1.50 7.94 -8.14
CA ASN A 58 -0.66 7.26 -7.18
C ASN A 58 -0.94 7.76 -5.76
N MET A 59 -0.77 6.87 -4.79
CA MET A 59 -1.03 7.18 -3.38
C MET A 59 0.09 6.69 -2.48
N LEU A 60 0.25 7.37 -1.35
CA LEU A 60 1.10 6.89 -0.26
C LEU A 60 0.31 5.87 0.55
N THR A 61 0.94 4.78 0.90
CA THR A 61 0.29 3.73 1.68
C THR A 61 1.10 3.45 2.93
N PHE A 62 0.42 3.42 4.07
CA PHE A 62 1.03 3.12 5.35
C PHE A 62 0.30 1.95 5.98
N ASN A 63 1.06 1.05 6.57
CA ASN A 63 0.48 -0.13 7.21
C ASN A 63 1.00 -0.22 8.65
N PRO A 64 0.25 0.30 9.63
CA PRO A 64 0.72 0.36 11.02
C PRO A 64 0.91 -1.01 11.67
N GLY A 65 0.33 -2.07 11.11
CA GLY A 65 0.51 -3.42 11.61
C GLY A 65 1.80 -4.09 11.14
N TRP A 66 2.59 -3.43 10.28
CA TRP A 66 3.80 -3.99 9.72
C TRP A 66 4.99 -3.06 9.94
N ASN A 67 6.20 -3.65 10.02
CA ASN A 67 7.44 -2.88 9.94
C ASN A 67 7.86 -2.72 8.48
N SER A 68 8.99 -2.06 8.22
CA SER A 68 9.47 -1.78 6.86
C SER A 68 9.82 -3.03 6.06
N SER A 69 9.99 -4.17 6.71
CA SER A 69 10.23 -5.45 6.05
C SER A 69 8.94 -6.24 5.83
N ALA A 70 7.78 -5.62 6.05
CA ALA A 70 6.46 -6.22 5.94
C ALA A 70 6.22 -7.36 6.94
N GLU A 71 6.88 -7.30 8.09
CA GLU A 71 6.66 -8.24 9.19
C GLU A 71 5.64 -7.65 10.16
N GLU A 72 4.79 -8.51 10.73
CA GLU A 72 3.78 -8.07 11.70
C GLU A 72 4.42 -7.49 12.95
N VAL A 73 3.82 -6.41 13.44
CA VAL A 73 4.25 -5.71 14.65
C VAL A 73 3.14 -5.74 15.67
N ASN A 74 3.47 -6.18 16.89
CA ASN A 74 2.52 -6.21 18.01
C ASN A 74 3.14 -5.53 19.23
N PRO A 75 2.41 -4.62 19.93
CA PRO A 75 1.11 -4.07 19.51
C PRO A 75 1.26 -3.04 18.41
N PHE A 76 0.20 -2.84 17.64
CA PHE A 76 0.19 -1.83 16.59
C PHE A 76 -1.02 -0.91 16.76
N LYS A 77 -0.94 0.28 16.15
CA LYS A 77 -2.03 1.25 16.18
C LYS A 77 -3.10 0.86 15.16
N ASP A 78 -4.35 0.85 15.59
CA ASP A 78 -5.47 0.59 14.69
C ASP A 78 -5.51 1.65 13.59
N VAL A 79 -5.67 1.23 12.34
CA VAL A 79 -5.67 2.12 11.19
C VAL A 79 -6.80 3.16 11.26
N ARG A 80 -7.92 2.82 11.87
CA ARG A 80 -9.05 3.77 12.02
C ARG A 80 -8.72 4.90 12.98
N VAL A 81 -7.99 4.62 14.04
CA VAL A 81 -7.52 5.65 14.98
C VAL A 81 -6.51 6.55 14.28
N LEU A 82 -5.60 5.97 13.53
CA LEU A 82 -4.61 6.72 12.77
C LEU A 82 -5.27 7.62 11.71
N GLN A 83 -6.31 7.13 11.04
CA GLN A 83 -7.08 7.93 10.08
C GLN A 83 -7.67 9.18 10.74
N GLU A 84 -8.25 9.04 11.91
CA GLU A 84 -8.81 10.18 12.63
C GLU A 84 -7.74 11.20 12.99
N GLU A 85 -6.60 10.74 13.50
CA GLU A 85 -5.50 11.63 13.85
C GLU A 85 -5.00 12.41 12.63
N LEU A 86 -4.88 11.74 11.48
CA LEU A 86 -4.39 12.39 10.27
C LEU A 86 -5.40 13.35 9.66
N ARG A 87 -6.70 13.05 9.75
CA ARG A 87 -7.74 13.97 9.30
C ARG A 87 -7.76 15.23 10.13
N GLU A 88 -7.56 15.12 11.43
CA GLU A 88 -7.45 16.28 12.32
C GLU A 88 -6.26 17.15 11.93
N LYS A 89 -5.25 16.60 11.32
CA LYS A 89 -4.08 17.34 10.83
C LYS A 89 -4.23 17.85 9.40
N GLY A 90 -5.40 17.66 8.79
CA GLY A 90 -5.69 18.16 7.46
C GLY A 90 -5.19 17.28 6.32
N ILE A 91 -4.87 16.02 6.59
CA ILE A 91 -4.40 15.08 5.56
C ILE A 91 -5.59 14.41 4.89
N GLU A 92 -5.61 14.45 3.56
CA GLU A 92 -6.65 13.80 2.76
C GLU A 92 -6.41 12.29 2.69
N ILE A 93 -7.40 11.52 3.10
CA ILE A 93 -7.34 10.07 3.13
C ILE A 93 -8.29 9.50 2.10
N PHE A 94 -7.80 8.52 1.33
CA PHE A 94 -8.62 7.82 0.35
C PHE A 94 -9.37 6.68 1.03
N GLU A 95 -10.69 6.79 1.12
CA GLU A 95 -11.54 5.81 1.80
C GLU A 95 -12.29 4.87 0.86
N ALA A 96 -12.33 5.19 -0.43
CA ALA A 96 -13.15 4.45 -1.38
C ALA A 96 -12.55 3.11 -1.78
N VAL A 97 -11.51 2.68 -1.11
CA VAL A 97 -10.84 1.43 -1.42
C VAL A 97 -11.57 0.28 -0.80
N THR A 98 -11.65 -0.79 -1.55
CA THR A 98 -12.38 -1.98 -1.19
C THR A 98 -12.02 -2.53 0.18
N SER A 99 -12.97 -3.15 0.83
CA SER A 99 -12.81 -3.78 2.13
C SER A 99 -11.65 -4.77 2.23
N LEU A 100 -11.15 -5.27 1.12
CA LEU A 100 -10.05 -6.24 1.09
C LEU A 100 -8.73 -5.68 1.58
N LEU A 101 -8.51 -4.37 1.37
CA LEU A 101 -7.24 -3.71 1.72
C LEU A 101 -7.40 -2.70 2.85
N SER A 102 -8.62 -2.22 3.07
CA SER A 102 -8.87 -1.07 3.93
C SER A 102 -8.70 -1.30 5.42
N SER A 103 -8.77 -2.56 5.88
CA SER A 103 -8.63 -2.84 7.31
C SER A 103 -7.17 -2.79 7.79
N TRP A 104 -6.21 -2.82 6.88
CA TRP A 104 -4.80 -3.00 7.18
C TRP A 104 -3.93 -1.84 6.74
N ALA A 105 -4.39 -1.06 5.79
CA ALA A 105 -3.59 -0.03 5.16
C ALA A 105 -4.29 1.32 5.20
N LEU A 106 -3.51 2.36 5.43
CA LEU A 106 -3.92 3.75 5.36
C LEU A 106 -3.43 4.32 4.04
N TRP A 107 -4.33 4.83 3.22
CA TRP A 107 -4.02 5.35 1.90
C TRP A 107 -4.24 6.86 1.88
N CYS A 108 -3.18 7.59 1.58
CA CYS A 108 -3.19 9.04 1.54
C CYS A 108 -2.95 9.53 0.11
N ARG A 109 -3.63 10.58 -0.29
CA ARG A 109 -3.36 11.21 -1.59
C ARG A 109 -2.06 11.99 -1.52
N LEU A 110 -1.34 11.93 -2.60
CA LEU A 110 -0.11 12.72 -2.76
C LEU A 110 -0.41 14.21 -2.90
#